data_33136ec2e1ddfeddb75f63296cf98e07
#
_entry.id   33136ec2e1ddfeddb75f63296cf98e07
#
_cell.length_a   1.000
_cell.length_b   1.000
_cell.length_c   1.000
_cell.angle_alpha   90.00
_cell.angle_beta   90.00
_cell.angle_gamma   90.00
#
_symmetry.space_group_name_H-M   'P 1'
#
loop_
_entity.id
_entity.type
_entity.pdbx_description
1 polymer ?
#
loop_
_entity_poly.entity_id
_entity_poly.type
_entity_poly.pdbx_seq_one_letter_code
_entity_poly.pdbx_strand_id
1 'polypeptide(L)'
;MLIFEHSKPGRRNAPQAPLTDPTCDDIPAELRRKQRSRLPEVSELQAVRHYTRLSQQNFSIDTQFYPLGSCTMKYNPRACNSLAMLPGLVNRHPNSPTSMSQGFLACMYELQEILKDVTGMEAVSLAPMAGAQGEFAGVAMIRAYHDANNDTARTEILVPDAAHGTNPATATMCNYKVKEIPTDAEGDVDLEALKAAVGPQTAGIMLTNPSTLGVFERRIKEIADIVHEAGGLLYYDGANLNAILGKVKPGDMGFDVIHMNLHKTFSTPHGGGGPGAGPVGVSKRLEPYLPVPMVTRVDDEYHLLTARSRQQSIGPMSAFMGNAGVLIRAYVYARMLGREGMNRVGEYATLNANYLMAELAKAGFELAYPGRRATHEFIVTLKKQTKELGVNTMDFAKRLLDYNFHAPTTYFPLLVPECLLIEPTETEAKEELDGFVEVMKQIQREAETEPDTVKGAPYTLPVRRLDDVKAAKELDLVWQQS
;
A
#
# COMPACT_ATOMS: atom_id res chain seq x y z
N MET A 1 24.07 -15.12 9.98
CA MET A 1 24.53 -16.31 9.23
C MET A 1 23.61 -16.50 8.03
N LEU A 2 24.18 -16.53 6.82
CA LEU A 2 23.41 -16.77 5.59
C LEU A 2 23.23 -18.30 5.37
N ILE A 3 22.22 -18.68 4.60
CA ILE A 3 21.97 -20.10 4.31
C ILE A 3 23.17 -20.79 3.62
N PHE A 4 23.95 -20.03 2.86
CA PHE A 4 25.17 -20.50 2.20
C PHE A 4 26.25 -20.97 3.20
N GLU A 5 26.29 -20.37 4.39
CA GLU A 5 27.24 -20.73 5.46
C GLU A 5 26.88 -22.06 6.15
N HIS A 6 25.65 -22.55 5.97
CA HIS A 6 25.23 -23.88 6.38
C HIS A 6 25.51 -24.97 5.37
N SER A 7 25.93 -24.62 4.16
CA SER A 7 26.18 -25.56 3.07
C SER A 7 27.31 -26.53 3.43
N LYS A 8 27.10 -27.82 3.14
CA LYS A 8 28.16 -28.83 3.20
C LYS A 8 28.10 -29.71 1.95
N PRO A 9 29.23 -29.91 1.24
CA PRO A 9 29.27 -30.70 0.02
C PRO A 9 28.62 -32.08 0.18
N GLY A 10 27.79 -32.45 -0.78
CA GLY A 10 27.08 -33.73 -0.79
C GLY A 10 25.84 -33.83 0.12
N ARG A 11 25.51 -32.78 0.89
CA ARG A 11 24.30 -32.79 1.70
C ARG A 11 23.09 -32.60 0.80
N ARG A 12 22.11 -33.47 0.97
CA ARG A 12 20.86 -33.49 0.19
C ARG A 12 19.65 -33.28 1.09
N ASN A 13 18.59 -32.87 0.46
CA ASN A 13 17.25 -32.85 1.07
C ASN A 13 16.79 -34.26 1.39
N ALA A 14 15.70 -34.37 2.19
CA ALA A 14 15.07 -35.63 2.56
C ALA A 14 14.86 -36.60 1.38
N PRO A 15 14.52 -37.90 1.60
CA PRO A 15 14.62 -38.93 0.58
C PRO A 15 13.98 -38.50 -0.74
N GLN A 16 14.82 -38.20 -1.70
CA GLN A 16 14.43 -37.89 -3.06
C GLN A 16 14.55 -39.13 -3.92
N ALA A 17 13.66 -39.27 -4.89
CA ALA A 17 13.84 -40.28 -5.92
C ALA A 17 15.22 -40.10 -6.58
N PRO A 18 15.90 -41.15 -6.97
CA PRO A 18 17.16 -41.07 -7.70
C PRO A 18 16.98 -40.13 -8.89
N LEU A 19 17.85 -39.13 -9.01
CA LEU A 19 17.88 -38.31 -10.20
C LEU A 19 18.29 -39.24 -11.36
N THR A 20 17.44 -39.37 -12.35
CA THR A 20 17.87 -39.83 -13.67
C THR A 20 18.83 -38.77 -14.19
N ASP A 21 20.02 -39.17 -14.61
CA ASP A 21 20.94 -38.23 -15.27
C ASP A 21 20.24 -37.66 -16.49
N PRO A 22 19.86 -36.37 -16.48
CA PRO A 22 19.30 -35.76 -17.67
C PRO A 22 20.43 -35.65 -18.67
N THR A 23 20.31 -36.35 -19.78
CA THR A 23 21.19 -36.10 -20.92
C THR A 23 20.83 -34.73 -21.47
N CYS A 24 21.77 -33.79 -21.40
CA CYS A 24 21.65 -32.48 -22.03
C CYS A 24 22.26 -32.48 -23.42
N ASP A 25 22.17 -33.60 -24.16
CA ASP A 25 22.84 -33.80 -25.44
C ASP A 25 22.24 -32.95 -26.56
N ASP A 26 21.03 -32.50 -26.39
CA ASP A 26 20.32 -31.54 -27.22
C ASP A 26 20.81 -30.06 -27.06
N ILE A 27 21.59 -29.76 -26.00
CA ILE A 27 22.16 -28.44 -25.77
C ILE A 27 23.60 -28.40 -26.33
N PRO A 28 23.96 -27.48 -27.26
CA PRO A 28 25.31 -27.31 -27.71
C PRO A 28 26.33 -27.19 -26.57
N ALA A 29 27.46 -27.87 -26.67
CA ALA A 29 28.44 -27.98 -25.57
C ALA A 29 28.96 -26.61 -25.10
N GLU A 30 29.09 -25.65 -26.00
CA GLU A 30 29.52 -24.27 -25.72
C GLU A 30 28.50 -23.48 -24.91
N LEU A 31 27.21 -23.85 -24.96
CA LEU A 31 26.13 -23.22 -24.20
C LEU A 31 25.89 -23.90 -22.84
N ARG A 32 26.47 -25.07 -22.62
CA ARG A 32 26.33 -25.81 -21.37
C ARG A 32 27.08 -25.10 -20.24
N ARG A 33 26.48 -25.07 -19.07
CA ARG A 33 27.11 -24.55 -17.86
C ARG A 33 28.37 -25.40 -17.54
N LYS A 34 29.52 -24.76 -17.43
CA LYS A 34 30.80 -25.41 -17.11
C LYS A 34 30.96 -25.71 -15.61
N GLN A 35 30.26 -24.96 -14.75
CA GLN A 35 30.31 -25.11 -13.29
C GLN A 35 28.94 -25.31 -12.73
N ARG A 36 28.83 -26.10 -11.67
CA ARG A 36 27.56 -26.23 -10.93
C ARG A 36 27.10 -24.89 -10.40
N SER A 37 25.78 -24.75 -10.27
CA SER A 37 25.17 -23.62 -9.59
C SER A 37 25.68 -23.56 -8.13
N ARG A 38 26.05 -22.36 -7.66
CA ARG A 38 26.49 -22.13 -6.27
C ARG A 38 25.30 -22.11 -5.30
N LEU A 39 24.35 -23.02 -5.43
CA LEU A 39 23.28 -23.16 -4.47
C LEU A 39 23.78 -23.86 -3.20
N PRO A 40 23.24 -23.50 -2.00
CA PRO A 40 23.64 -24.13 -0.78
C PRO A 40 23.17 -25.58 -0.73
N GLU A 41 24.07 -26.50 -0.35
CA GLU A 41 23.75 -27.90 -0.13
C GLU A 41 23.36 -28.08 1.33
N VAL A 42 22.04 -28.01 1.61
CA VAL A 42 21.45 -28.11 2.95
C VAL A 42 20.31 -29.13 2.94
N SER A 43 20.00 -29.71 4.11
CA SER A 43 18.82 -30.56 4.25
C SER A 43 17.54 -29.69 4.35
N GLU A 44 16.38 -30.28 4.05
CA GLU A 44 15.08 -29.63 4.22
C GLU A 44 14.91 -29.05 5.63
N LEU A 45 15.22 -29.84 6.66
CA LEU A 45 15.12 -29.39 8.04
C LEU A 45 16.02 -28.19 8.34
N GLN A 46 17.23 -28.13 7.75
CA GLN A 46 18.12 -26.99 7.91
C GLN A 46 17.56 -25.74 7.22
N ALA A 47 16.99 -25.88 6.02
CA ALA A 47 16.35 -24.78 5.32
C ALA A 47 15.14 -24.26 6.13
N VAL A 48 14.25 -25.15 6.58
CA VAL A 48 13.09 -24.80 7.41
C VAL A 48 13.52 -24.07 8.68
N ARG A 49 14.48 -24.62 9.43
CA ARG A 49 14.99 -23.99 10.67
C ARG A 49 15.63 -22.64 10.40
N HIS A 50 16.38 -22.49 9.31
CA HIS A 50 17.00 -21.22 8.95
C HIS A 50 15.96 -20.14 8.73
N TYR A 51 14.99 -20.38 7.85
CA TYR A 51 13.97 -19.39 7.53
C TYR A 51 12.97 -19.14 8.66
N THR A 52 12.66 -20.16 9.46
CA THR A 52 11.82 -19.99 10.67
C THR A 52 12.50 -19.06 11.68
N ARG A 53 13.80 -19.24 11.93
CA ARG A 53 14.56 -18.36 12.82
C ARG A 53 14.65 -16.95 12.29
N LEU A 54 14.83 -16.77 10.98
CA LEU A 54 14.82 -15.44 10.36
C LEU A 54 13.46 -14.78 10.50
N SER A 55 12.36 -15.50 10.28
CA SER A 55 11.02 -14.95 10.45
C SER A 55 10.74 -14.48 11.88
N GLN A 56 11.25 -15.19 12.88
CA GLN A 56 11.12 -14.84 14.29
C GLN A 56 11.91 -13.58 14.70
N GLN A 57 12.86 -13.15 13.87
CA GLN A 57 13.65 -11.94 14.09
C GLN A 57 13.00 -10.69 13.47
N ASN A 58 11.91 -10.85 12.75
CA ASN A 58 11.19 -9.76 12.11
C ASN A 58 9.93 -9.40 12.90
N PHE A 59 9.59 -8.11 12.90
CA PHE A 59 8.31 -7.64 13.37
C PHE A 59 7.18 -8.11 12.43
N SER A 60 6.03 -8.41 13.02
CA SER A 60 4.86 -8.87 12.29
C SER A 60 3.61 -8.38 13.01
N ILE A 61 2.57 -8.06 12.26
CA ILE A 61 1.25 -7.71 12.82
C ILE A 61 0.66 -8.81 13.72
N ASP A 62 1.13 -10.05 13.57
CA ASP A 62 0.68 -11.17 14.39
C ASP A 62 1.35 -11.23 15.77
N THR A 63 2.41 -10.47 15.97
CA THR A 63 3.24 -10.55 17.18
C THR A 63 3.44 -9.21 17.88
N GLN A 64 3.36 -8.09 17.17
CA GLN A 64 3.57 -6.75 17.74
C GLN A 64 2.60 -5.74 17.17
N PHE A 65 2.34 -4.69 17.94
CA PHE A 65 1.69 -3.49 17.43
C PHE A 65 2.54 -2.84 16.33
N TYR A 66 1.89 -2.54 15.21
CA TYR A 66 2.56 -2.09 13.98
C TYR A 66 1.98 -0.75 13.49
N PRO A 67 2.27 0.37 14.17
CA PRO A 67 1.62 1.67 13.92
C PRO A 67 2.18 2.42 12.71
N LEU A 68 2.47 1.71 11.62
CA LEU A 68 3.11 2.28 10.45
C LEU A 68 2.10 3.09 9.61
N GLY A 69 2.15 4.41 9.75
CA GLY A 69 1.28 5.34 9.04
C GLY A 69 1.42 5.25 7.50
N SER A 70 0.33 5.53 6.83
CA SER A 70 0.17 5.41 5.36
C SER A 70 0.26 3.98 4.80
N CYS A 71 0.36 2.96 5.67
CA CYS A 71 0.50 1.55 5.28
C CYS A 71 -0.68 0.68 5.68
N THR A 72 -1.52 1.11 6.63
CA THR A 72 -2.66 0.34 7.17
C THR A 72 -2.28 -1.11 7.50
N MET A 73 -1.33 -1.26 8.43
CA MET A 73 -0.84 -2.56 8.88
C MET A 73 -1.82 -3.20 9.88
N LYS A 74 -2.94 -3.68 9.37
CA LYS A 74 -3.96 -4.33 10.19
C LYS A 74 -3.92 -5.85 10.12
N TYR A 75 -4.50 -6.50 11.11
CA TYR A 75 -4.61 -7.94 11.17
C TYR A 75 -5.36 -8.50 9.96
N ASN A 76 -4.82 -9.58 9.37
CA ASN A 76 -5.45 -10.29 8.27
C ASN A 76 -6.17 -11.54 8.82
N PRO A 77 -7.51 -11.60 8.80
CA PRO A 77 -8.25 -12.74 9.34
C PRO A 77 -7.85 -14.06 8.68
N ARG A 78 -7.53 -15.07 9.49
CA ARG A 78 -7.04 -16.37 9.00
C ARG A 78 -7.99 -17.08 8.06
N ALA A 79 -9.31 -16.89 8.27
CA ALA A 79 -10.32 -17.44 7.37
C ALA A 79 -10.18 -16.96 5.93
N CYS A 80 -9.76 -15.68 5.71
CA CYS A 80 -9.53 -15.15 4.36
C CYS A 80 -8.45 -15.95 3.62
N ASN A 81 -7.36 -16.30 4.33
CA ASN A 81 -6.29 -17.11 3.76
C ASN A 81 -6.74 -18.55 3.49
N SER A 82 -7.40 -19.17 4.47
CA SER A 82 -7.84 -20.58 4.36
C SER A 82 -8.82 -20.77 3.20
N LEU A 83 -9.78 -19.87 3.04
CA LEU A 83 -10.75 -19.96 1.96
C LEU A 83 -10.14 -19.64 0.58
N ALA A 84 -9.18 -18.72 0.50
CA ALA A 84 -8.47 -18.45 -0.75
C ALA A 84 -7.61 -19.64 -1.22
N MET A 85 -7.25 -20.57 -0.31
CA MET A 85 -6.46 -21.76 -0.60
C MET A 85 -7.30 -23.00 -0.94
N LEU A 86 -8.62 -22.87 -1.08
CA LEU A 86 -9.47 -23.99 -1.51
C LEU A 86 -9.02 -24.55 -2.87
N PRO A 87 -8.95 -25.87 -3.06
CA PRO A 87 -8.46 -26.48 -4.30
C PRO A 87 -9.15 -25.98 -5.58
N GLY A 88 -10.46 -25.72 -5.52
CA GLY A 88 -11.21 -25.17 -6.63
C GLY A 88 -10.80 -23.76 -7.05
N LEU A 89 -10.10 -23.01 -6.19
CA LEU A 89 -9.58 -21.68 -6.46
C LEU A 89 -8.09 -21.72 -6.88
N VAL A 90 -7.25 -22.49 -6.16
CA VAL A 90 -5.79 -22.49 -6.40
C VAL A 90 -5.35 -23.38 -7.56
N ASN A 91 -6.09 -24.46 -7.88
CA ASN A 91 -5.74 -25.39 -8.96
C ASN A 91 -6.29 -24.95 -10.34
N ARG A 92 -6.79 -23.74 -10.45
CA ARG A 92 -7.33 -23.18 -11.68
C ARG A 92 -6.29 -22.31 -12.39
N HIS A 93 -6.06 -22.57 -13.67
CA HIS A 93 -5.24 -21.68 -14.48
C HIS A 93 -6.03 -20.41 -14.88
N PRO A 94 -5.46 -19.19 -14.84
CA PRO A 94 -6.16 -17.96 -15.20
C PRO A 94 -6.75 -17.95 -16.61
N ASN A 95 -6.11 -18.61 -17.57
CA ASN A 95 -6.57 -18.73 -18.97
C ASN A 95 -7.41 -19.98 -19.24
N SER A 96 -7.94 -20.64 -18.20
CA SER A 96 -8.92 -21.72 -18.39
C SER A 96 -10.20 -21.17 -19.05
N PRO A 97 -10.91 -21.97 -19.84
CA PRO A 97 -12.19 -21.56 -20.41
C PRO A 97 -13.13 -21.01 -19.34
N THR A 98 -13.89 -19.97 -19.66
CA THR A 98 -14.82 -19.32 -18.71
C THR A 98 -15.85 -20.28 -18.16
N SER A 99 -16.31 -21.26 -18.96
CA SER A 99 -17.21 -22.33 -18.53
C SER A 99 -16.67 -23.17 -17.36
N MET A 100 -15.33 -23.31 -17.23
CA MET A 100 -14.67 -24.04 -16.14
C MET A 100 -14.35 -23.11 -14.95
N SER A 101 -14.66 -21.83 -15.03
CA SER A 101 -14.24 -20.81 -14.06
C SER A 101 -15.40 -20.02 -13.47
N GLN A 102 -16.64 -20.44 -13.69
CA GLN A 102 -17.84 -19.67 -13.32
C GLN A 102 -17.88 -19.25 -11.85
N GLY A 103 -17.58 -20.14 -10.91
CA GLY A 103 -17.57 -19.80 -9.49
C GLY A 103 -16.51 -18.77 -9.12
N PHE A 104 -15.32 -18.83 -9.73
CA PHE A 104 -14.29 -17.83 -9.54
C PHE A 104 -14.69 -16.47 -10.14
N LEU A 105 -15.24 -16.49 -11.36
CA LEU A 105 -15.69 -15.28 -12.03
C LEU A 105 -16.87 -14.63 -11.31
N ALA A 106 -17.76 -15.44 -10.71
CA ALA A 106 -18.80 -14.92 -9.80
C ALA A 106 -18.22 -14.14 -8.63
N CYS A 107 -17.22 -14.70 -7.93
CA CYS A 107 -16.53 -14.00 -6.84
C CYS A 107 -15.90 -12.67 -7.32
N MET A 108 -15.29 -12.67 -8.51
CA MET A 108 -14.68 -11.47 -9.07
C MET A 108 -15.74 -10.42 -9.45
N TYR A 109 -16.82 -10.84 -10.08
CA TYR A 109 -17.94 -9.96 -10.40
C TYR A 109 -18.53 -9.33 -9.14
N GLU A 110 -18.84 -10.13 -8.12
CA GLU A 110 -19.34 -9.62 -6.83
C GLU A 110 -18.34 -8.67 -6.17
N LEU A 111 -17.05 -8.94 -6.24
CA LEU A 111 -16.03 -8.02 -5.72
C LEU A 111 -16.05 -6.69 -6.49
N GLN A 112 -16.19 -6.69 -7.82
CA GLN A 112 -16.36 -5.46 -8.60
C GLN A 112 -17.57 -4.66 -8.09
N GLU A 113 -18.72 -5.31 -7.88
CA GLU A 113 -19.95 -4.67 -7.41
C GLU A 113 -19.80 -4.13 -5.97
N ILE A 114 -19.14 -4.86 -5.06
CA ILE A 114 -18.83 -4.38 -3.72
C ILE A 114 -17.95 -3.12 -3.79
N LEU A 115 -16.90 -3.13 -4.62
CA LEU A 115 -16.00 -1.99 -4.78
C LEU A 115 -16.70 -0.78 -5.41
N LYS A 116 -17.61 -0.99 -6.34
CA LYS A 116 -18.50 0.07 -6.88
C LYS A 116 -19.34 0.69 -5.78
N ASP A 117 -19.99 -0.14 -4.96
CA ASP A 117 -20.87 0.36 -3.89
C ASP A 117 -20.11 1.17 -2.84
N VAL A 118 -18.95 0.70 -2.37
CA VAL A 118 -18.19 1.40 -1.33
C VAL A 118 -17.51 2.69 -1.82
N THR A 119 -17.28 2.81 -3.13
CA THR A 119 -16.61 3.98 -3.72
C THR A 119 -17.55 4.95 -4.42
N GLY A 120 -18.77 4.52 -4.75
CA GLY A 120 -19.71 5.31 -5.57
C GLY A 120 -19.28 5.45 -7.03
N MET A 121 -18.39 4.57 -7.51
CA MET A 121 -17.93 4.56 -8.90
C MET A 121 -18.89 3.80 -9.82
N GLU A 122 -18.93 4.17 -11.10
CA GLU A 122 -19.79 3.54 -12.11
C GLU A 122 -19.33 2.12 -12.45
N ALA A 123 -18.01 1.94 -12.60
CA ALA A 123 -17.42 0.67 -12.95
C ALA A 123 -16.05 0.47 -12.29
N VAL A 124 -15.66 -0.81 -12.09
CA VAL A 124 -14.40 -1.19 -11.45
C VAL A 124 -13.72 -2.27 -12.27
N SER A 125 -12.40 -2.12 -12.49
CA SER A 125 -11.52 -3.16 -13.02
C SER A 125 -10.61 -3.70 -11.92
N LEU A 126 -10.50 -5.03 -11.85
CA LEU A 126 -9.61 -5.74 -10.91
C LEU A 126 -8.23 -6.04 -11.51
N ALA A 127 -7.99 -5.61 -12.75
CA ALA A 127 -6.80 -5.97 -13.52
C ALA A 127 -5.46 -5.49 -12.91
N PRO A 128 -5.33 -4.30 -12.30
CA PRO A 128 -4.05 -3.89 -11.73
C PRO A 128 -3.62 -4.76 -10.56
N MET A 129 -2.35 -5.19 -10.55
CA MET A 129 -1.78 -6.15 -9.59
C MET A 129 -1.14 -5.48 -8.35
N ALA A 130 -1.06 -4.16 -8.33
CA ALA A 130 -0.48 -3.40 -7.23
C ALA A 130 -1.10 -2.00 -7.16
N GLY A 131 -0.98 -1.32 -6.01
CA GLY A 131 -1.43 0.07 -5.86
C GLY A 131 -0.81 0.98 -6.91
N ALA A 132 0.51 0.95 -7.08
CA ALA A 132 1.22 1.74 -8.09
C ALA A 132 0.78 1.41 -9.53
N GLN A 133 0.39 0.17 -9.84
CA GLN A 133 -0.15 -0.16 -11.15
C GLN A 133 -1.58 0.36 -11.33
N GLY A 134 -2.39 0.35 -10.27
CA GLY A 134 -3.70 0.98 -10.26
C GLY A 134 -3.60 2.51 -10.40
N GLU A 135 -2.63 3.11 -9.74
CA GLU A 135 -2.30 4.51 -9.88
C GLU A 135 -1.92 4.87 -11.32
N PHE A 136 -0.99 4.11 -11.92
CA PHE A 136 -0.63 4.27 -13.32
C PHE A 136 -1.84 4.10 -14.25
N ALA A 137 -2.68 3.09 -14.04
CA ALA A 137 -3.90 2.89 -14.83
C ALA A 137 -4.83 4.11 -14.76
N GLY A 138 -5.01 4.70 -13.57
CA GLY A 138 -5.84 5.87 -13.37
C GLY A 138 -5.38 7.07 -14.20
N VAL A 139 -4.10 7.40 -14.14
CA VAL A 139 -3.53 8.53 -14.91
C VAL A 139 -3.48 8.23 -16.40
N ALA A 140 -3.21 6.97 -16.80
CA ALA A 140 -3.28 6.55 -18.21
C ALA A 140 -4.69 6.66 -18.79
N MET A 141 -5.74 6.40 -18.00
CA MET A 141 -7.14 6.62 -18.43
C MET A 141 -7.46 8.11 -18.60
N ILE A 142 -6.93 8.99 -17.72
CA ILE A 142 -7.04 10.44 -17.89
C ILE A 142 -6.38 10.85 -19.21
N ARG A 143 -5.20 10.33 -19.52
CA ARG A 143 -4.52 10.59 -20.79
C ARG A 143 -5.36 10.12 -21.97
N ALA A 144 -5.84 8.87 -21.95
CA ALA A 144 -6.65 8.30 -23.01
C ALA A 144 -7.96 9.10 -23.25
N TYR A 145 -8.57 9.61 -22.17
CA TYR A 145 -9.75 10.47 -22.27
C TYR A 145 -9.46 11.79 -23.00
N HIS A 146 -8.39 12.50 -22.63
CA HIS A 146 -8.03 13.76 -23.30
C HIS A 146 -7.62 13.53 -24.75
N ASP A 147 -6.85 12.47 -25.02
CA ASP A 147 -6.43 12.11 -26.39
C ASP A 147 -7.64 11.78 -27.27
N ALA A 148 -8.64 11.04 -26.76
CA ALA A 148 -9.87 10.70 -27.49
C ALA A 148 -10.74 11.94 -27.77
N ASN A 149 -10.66 12.97 -26.93
CA ASN A 149 -11.34 14.24 -27.13
C ASN A 149 -10.52 15.25 -27.97
N ASN A 150 -9.35 14.85 -28.50
CA ASN A 150 -8.40 15.70 -29.21
C ASN A 150 -7.93 16.94 -28.40
N ASP A 151 -7.96 16.85 -27.07
CA ASP A 151 -7.53 17.93 -26.17
C ASP A 151 -6.04 17.82 -25.84
N THR A 152 -5.21 18.05 -26.84
CA THR A 152 -3.74 17.93 -26.76
C THR A 152 -3.08 19.03 -25.91
N ALA A 153 -3.84 20.05 -25.52
CA ALA A 153 -3.36 21.11 -24.65
C ALA A 153 -3.19 20.66 -23.19
N ARG A 154 -3.83 19.56 -22.79
CA ARG A 154 -3.80 19.02 -21.43
C ARG A 154 -2.47 18.31 -21.13
N THR A 155 -1.52 19.05 -20.60
CA THR A 155 -0.13 18.59 -20.41
C THR A 155 0.32 18.58 -18.95
N GLU A 156 -0.53 19.06 -18.03
CA GLU A 156 -0.19 19.22 -16.62
C GLU A 156 -1.12 18.42 -15.70
N ILE A 157 -0.54 17.78 -14.67
CA ILE A 157 -1.26 17.22 -13.52
C ILE A 157 -0.89 18.05 -12.29
N LEU A 158 -1.92 18.50 -11.56
CA LEU A 158 -1.75 19.16 -10.28
C LEU A 158 -1.58 18.12 -9.17
N VAL A 159 -0.66 18.35 -8.24
CA VAL A 159 -0.37 17.44 -7.14
C VAL A 159 -0.13 18.27 -5.87
N PRO A 160 -0.90 18.07 -4.78
CA PRO A 160 -0.59 18.71 -3.51
C PRO A 160 0.79 18.30 -2.98
N ASP A 161 1.49 19.21 -2.31
CA ASP A 161 2.80 18.97 -1.69
C ASP A 161 2.75 17.92 -0.55
N ALA A 162 1.56 17.69 0.02
CA ALA A 162 1.29 16.61 0.96
C ALA A 162 1.09 15.23 0.29
N ALA A 163 1.07 15.14 -1.04
CA ALA A 163 0.80 13.88 -1.74
C ALA A 163 1.93 12.87 -1.55
N HIS A 164 1.60 11.58 -1.71
CA HIS A 164 2.61 10.52 -1.74
C HIS A 164 3.53 10.70 -2.94
N GLY A 165 4.83 10.42 -2.76
CA GLY A 165 5.84 10.62 -3.82
C GLY A 165 5.61 9.81 -5.11
N THR A 166 4.77 8.77 -5.09
CA THR A 166 4.39 8.02 -6.29
C THR A 166 3.45 8.80 -7.20
N ASN A 167 2.66 9.74 -6.69
CA ASN A 167 1.72 10.52 -7.50
C ASN A 167 2.45 11.37 -8.56
N PRO A 168 3.42 12.23 -8.21
CA PRO A 168 4.19 12.97 -9.23
C PRO A 168 4.99 12.05 -10.16
N ALA A 169 5.52 10.92 -9.65
CA ALA A 169 6.22 9.94 -10.47
C ALA A 169 5.31 9.32 -11.53
N THR A 170 4.09 8.92 -11.15
CA THR A 170 3.09 8.37 -12.06
C THR A 170 2.64 9.37 -13.11
N ALA A 171 2.41 10.63 -12.73
CA ALA A 171 2.09 11.70 -13.68
C ALA A 171 3.18 11.84 -14.74
N THR A 172 4.44 11.84 -14.31
CA THR A 172 5.61 11.89 -15.21
C THR A 172 5.70 10.66 -16.12
N MET A 173 5.45 9.46 -15.61
CA MET A 173 5.40 8.22 -16.42
C MET A 173 4.34 8.28 -17.52
N CYS A 174 3.23 8.97 -17.27
CA CYS A 174 2.17 9.21 -18.25
C CYS A 174 2.42 10.45 -19.13
N ASN A 175 3.65 10.97 -19.14
CA ASN A 175 4.08 12.12 -19.94
C ASN A 175 3.35 13.42 -19.60
N TYR A 176 3.01 13.64 -18.32
CA TYR A 176 2.51 14.89 -17.81
C TYR A 176 3.60 15.66 -17.06
N LYS A 177 3.52 16.99 -17.10
CA LYS A 177 4.25 17.86 -16.20
C LYS A 177 3.53 17.91 -14.87
N VAL A 178 4.28 17.85 -13.78
CA VAL A 178 3.74 18.02 -12.43
C VAL A 178 3.77 19.48 -12.05
N LYS A 179 2.65 19.98 -11.53
CA LYS A 179 2.54 21.29 -10.92
C LYS A 179 2.10 21.14 -9.48
N GLU A 180 2.99 21.44 -8.55
CA GLU A 180 2.75 21.33 -7.13
C GLU A 180 1.81 22.42 -6.62
N ILE A 181 0.89 22.04 -5.73
CA ILE A 181 -0.05 22.94 -5.05
C ILE A 181 0.25 22.90 -3.55
N PRO A 182 0.47 24.05 -2.90
CA PRO A 182 0.78 24.09 -1.48
C PRO A 182 -0.42 23.68 -0.61
N THR A 183 -0.10 23.18 0.57
CA THR A 183 -1.03 22.90 1.66
C THR A 183 -1.08 24.10 2.60
N ASP A 184 -2.27 24.46 3.09
CA ASP A 184 -2.45 25.53 4.07
C ASP A 184 -2.06 25.10 5.50
N ALA A 185 -2.10 26.03 6.45
CA ALA A 185 -1.73 25.78 7.85
C ALA A 185 -2.64 24.78 8.57
N GLU A 186 -3.83 24.52 8.05
CA GLU A 186 -4.79 23.56 8.60
C GLU A 186 -4.65 22.15 7.97
N GLY A 187 -3.77 21.98 6.99
CA GLY A 187 -3.54 20.73 6.28
C GLY A 187 -4.49 20.50 5.10
N ASP A 188 -5.28 21.48 4.70
CA ASP A 188 -6.11 21.43 3.50
C ASP A 188 -5.35 22.00 2.29
N VAL A 189 -5.79 21.71 1.08
CA VAL A 189 -5.24 22.31 -0.16
C VAL A 189 -5.46 23.82 -0.15
N ASP A 190 -4.44 24.62 -0.47
CA ASP A 190 -4.60 26.06 -0.63
C ASP A 190 -5.43 26.37 -1.89
N LEU A 191 -6.69 26.78 -1.67
CA LEU A 191 -7.61 27.06 -2.77
C LEU A 191 -7.21 28.24 -3.66
N GLU A 192 -6.58 29.26 -3.11
CA GLU A 192 -6.16 30.41 -3.91
C GLU A 192 -4.97 30.03 -4.81
N ALA A 193 -4.04 29.23 -4.27
CA ALA A 193 -2.98 28.65 -5.07
C ALA A 193 -3.53 27.68 -6.14
N LEU A 194 -4.53 26.87 -5.80
CA LEU A 194 -5.21 26.00 -6.76
C LEU A 194 -5.86 26.80 -7.89
N LYS A 195 -6.67 27.81 -7.56
CA LYS A 195 -7.33 28.69 -8.56
C LYS A 195 -6.32 29.36 -9.49
N ALA A 196 -5.19 29.80 -8.96
CA ALA A 196 -4.11 30.40 -9.75
C ALA A 196 -3.34 29.38 -10.62
N ALA A 197 -3.36 28.11 -10.23
CA ALA A 197 -2.65 27.03 -10.92
C ALA A 197 -3.46 26.39 -12.04
N VAL A 198 -4.78 26.32 -11.89
CA VAL A 198 -5.69 25.68 -12.84
C VAL A 198 -5.80 26.48 -14.14
N GLY A 199 -5.81 25.79 -15.28
CA GLY A 199 -5.92 26.44 -16.58
C GLY A 199 -6.13 25.47 -17.74
N PRO A 200 -6.06 25.93 -19.00
CA PRO A 200 -6.28 25.09 -20.18
C PRO A 200 -5.31 23.90 -20.30
N GLN A 201 -4.15 23.97 -19.65
CA GLN A 201 -3.16 22.90 -19.66
C GLN A 201 -3.41 21.83 -18.59
N THR A 202 -4.33 22.07 -17.65
CA THR A 202 -4.61 21.17 -16.56
C THR A 202 -5.38 19.93 -17.07
N ALA A 203 -4.74 18.77 -17.08
CA ALA A 203 -5.36 17.48 -17.37
C ALA A 203 -6.16 16.94 -16.18
N GLY A 204 -5.70 17.23 -14.98
CA GLY A 204 -6.38 16.82 -13.75
C GLY A 204 -5.57 17.15 -12.50
N ILE A 205 -6.11 16.71 -11.36
CA ILE A 205 -5.47 16.76 -10.04
C ILE A 205 -5.39 15.37 -9.44
N MET A 206 -4.25 15.01 -8.84
CA MET A 206 -4.11 13.78 -8.05
C MET A 206 -4.19 14.13 -6.56
N LEU A 207 -5.17 13.57 -5.87
CA LEU A 207 -5.49 13.90 -4.49
C LEU A 207 -5.67 12.64 -3.65
N THR A 208 -5.14 12.65 -2.43
CA THR A 208 -5.44 11.66 -1.38
C THR A 208 -6.40 12.31 -0.39
N ASN A 209 -7.57 11.69 -0.15
CA ASN A 209 -8.53 12.20 0.84
C ASN A 209 -9.14 11.06 1.67
N PRO A 210 -8.82 10.93 2.98
CA PRO A 210 -7.98 11.83 3.78
C PRO A 210 -6.53 11.91 3.29
N SER A 211 -5.89 13.07 3.52
CA SER A 211 -4.52 13.29 3.11
C SER A 211 -3.52 12.48 3.95
N THR A 212 -2.28 12.38 3.51
CA THR A 212 -1.17 11.78 4.28
C THR A 212 -0.84 12.55 5.58
N LEU A 213 -1.46 13.71 5.78
CA LEU A 213 -1.39 14.47 7.04
C LEU A 213 -2.35 13.94 8.11
N GLY A 214 -3.17 12.93 7.77
CA GLY A 214 -4.18 12.37 8.66
C GLY A 214 -5.46 13.20 8.77
N VAL A 215 -5.66 14.18 7.88
CA VAL A 215 -6.81 15.08 7.90
C VAL A 215 -7.68 14.93 6.65
N PHE A 216 -8.99 15.11 6.81
CA PHE A 216 -9.94 15.07 5.70
C PHE A 216 -10.00 16.44 5.02
N GLU A 217 -9.85 16.50 3.68
CA GLU A 217 -10.01 17.73 2.89
C GLU A 217 -11.46 18.19 2.91
N ARG A 218 -11.73 19.27 3.63
CA ARG A 218 -13.08 19.79 3.87
C ARG A 218 -13.69 20.46 2.65
N ARG A 219 -12.86 20.96 1.75
CA ARG A 219 -13.26 21.75 0.58
C ARG A 219 -13.25 20.95 -0.71
N ILE A 220 -13.31 19.62 -0.59
CA ILE A 220 -13.19 18.71 -1.74
C ILE A 220 -14.21 19.01 -2.86
N LYS A 221 -15.42 19.42 -2.51
CA LYS A 221 -16.43 19.77 -3.52
C LYS A 221 -16.02 21.02 -4.31
N GLU A 222 -15.52 22.05 -3.64
CA GLU A 222 -15.02 23.28 -4.28
C GLU A 222 -13.79 22.97 -5.17
N ILE A 223 -12.87 22.12 -4.69
CA ILE A 223 -11.74 21.64 -5.49
C ILE A 223 -12.23 20.93 -6.76
N ALA A 224 -13.23 20.05 -6.60
CA ALA A 224 -13.80 19.33 -7.74
C ALA A 224 -14.42 20.27 -8.77
N ASP A 225 -15.21 21.24 -8.33
CA ASP A 225 -15.85 22.22 -9.19
C ASP A 225 -14.81 23.05 -9.96
N ILE A 226 -13.77 23.59 -9.28
CA ILE A 226 -12.68 24.36 -9.90
C ILE A 226 -11.98 23.57 -11.01
N VAL A 227 -11.64 22.31 -10.74
CA VAL A 227 -10.91 21.49 -11.71
C VAL A 227 -11.79 21.05 -12.88
N HIS A 228 -13.05 20.68 -12.61
CA HIS A 228 -14.01 20.28 -13.64
C HIS A 228 -14.41 21.47 -14.56
N GLU A 229 -14.63 22.65 -14.01
CA GLU A 229 -14.92 23.86 -14.79
C GLU A 229 -13.79 24.20 -15.76
N ALA A 230 -12.54 23.92 -15.39
CA ALA A 230 -11.40 24.05 -16.29
C ALA A 230 -11.27 22.89 -17.29
N GLY A 231 -12.11 21.85 -17.21
CA GLY A 231 -12.08 20.65 -18.06
C GLY A 231 -11.08 19.57 -17.63
N GLY A 232 -10.48 19.70 -16.45
CA GLY A 232 -9.62 18.68 -15.84
C GLY A 232 -10.42 17.57 -15.17
N LEU A 233 -9.76 16.51 -14.76
CA LEU A 233 -10.33 15.35 -14.06
C LEU A 233 -9.74 15.17 -12.67
N LEU A 234 -10.51 14.57 -11.76
CA LEU A 234 -10.06 14.27 -10.39
C LEU A 234 -9.65 12.81 -10.25
N TYR A 235 -8.40 12.61 -9.86
CA TYR A 235 -7.88 11.32 -9.48
C TYR A 235 -7.82 11.20 -7.94
N TYR A 236 -8.38 10.12 -7.41
CA TYR A 236 -8.35 9.79 -5.99
C TYR A 236 -7.30 8.72 -5.70
N ASP A 237 -6.32 9.05 -4.88
CA ASP A 237 -5.44 8.07 -4.26
C ASP A 237 -6.18 7.37 -3.12
N GLY A 238 -6.59 6.13 -3.37
CA GLY A 238 -7.40 5.34 -2.43
C GLY A 238 -6.59 4.62 -1.35
N ALA A 239 -5.34 4.99 -1.13
CA ALA A 239 -4.52 4.42 -0.06
C ALA A 239 -5.18 4.57 1.31
N ASN A 240 -5.86 5.68 1.56
CA ASN A 240 -6.48 6.05 2.84
C ASN A 240 -7.99 5.75 2.90
N LEU A 241 -8.52 4.91 2.01
CA LEU A 241 -9.94 4.54 1.97
C LEU A 241 -10.44 3.92 3.29
N ASN A 242 -9.55 3.34 4.09
CA ASN A 242 -9.88 2.71 5.38
C ASN A 242 -10.61 3.66 6.33
N ALA A 243 -10.23 4.92 6.35
CA ALA A 243 -10.79 5.94 7.23
C ALA A 243 -12.24 6.32 6.89
N ILE A 244 -12.61 6.24 5.63
CA ILE A 244 -13.90 6.75 5.13
C ILE A 244 -14.88 5.66 4.73
N LEU A 245 -14.48 4.39 4.88
CA LEU A 245 -15.28 3.23 4.47
C LEU A 245 -16.67 3.27 5.12
N GLY A 246 -17.70 3.29 4.28
CA GLY A 246 -19.10 3.38 4.71
C GLY A 246 -19.55 4.75 5.26
N LYS A 247 -18.70 5.79 5.19
CA LYS A 247 -19.03 7.17 5.66
C LYS A 247 -19.20 8.15 4.52
N VAL A 248 -18.29 8.16 3.57
CA VAL A 248 -18.37 8.95 2.35
C VAL A 248 -17.89 8.11 1.16
N LYS A 249 -18.38 8.46 -0.02
CA LYS A 249 -18.00 7.79 -1.25
C LYS A 249 -17.19 8.74 -2.13
N PRO A 250 -16.01 8.34 -2.62
CA PRO A 250 -15.23 9.17 -3.55
C PRO A 250 -16.00 9.69 -4.77
N GLY A 251 -16.86 8.86 -5.35
CA GLY A 251 -17.74 9.28 -6.45
C GLY A 251 -18.64 10.46 -6.11
N ASP A 252 -19.19 10.49 -4.88
CA ASP A 252 -20.05 11.59 -4.41
C ASP A 252 -19.25 12.88 -4.13
N MET A 253 -17.94 12.77 -3.92
CA MET A 253 -17.04 13.91 -3.76
C MET A 253 -16.63 14.55 -5.09
N GLY A 254 -16.93 13.91 -6.23
CA GLY A 254 -16.62 14.41 -7.57
C GLY A 254 -15.39 13.79 -8.23
N PHE A 255 -14.82 12.72 -7.66
CA PHE A 255 -13.69 12.04 -8.28
C PHE A 255 -14.10 11.25 -9.52
N ASP A 256 -13.28 11.34 -10.57
CA ASP A 256 -13.48 10.64 -11.84
C ASP A 256 -12.82 9.27 -11.88
N VAL A 257 -11.75 9.08 -11.12
CA VAL A 257 -11.04 7.80 -11.01
C VAL A 257 -10.48 7.62 -9.61
N ILE A 258 -10.49 6.38 -9.14
CA ILE A 258 -9.87 5.94 -7.89
C ILE A 258 -9.04 4.69 -8.14
N HIS A 259 -7.84 4.61 -7.56
CA HIS A 259 -7.25 3.31 -7.29
C HIS A 259 -7.49 2.89 -5.83
N MET A 260 -7.50 1.60 -5.56
CA MET A 260 -7.70 1.05 -4.22
C MET A 260 -6.57 0.09 -3.86
N ASN A 261 -6.08 0.18 -2.63
CA ASN A 261 -5.09 -0.76 -2.11
C ASN A 261 -5.80 -1.85 -1.29
N LEU A 262 -6.06 -3.03 -1.88
CA LEU A 262 -6.73 -4.12 -1.16
C LEU A 262 -5.90 -4.64 0.00
N HIS A 263 -4.57 -4.54 -0.09
CA HIS A 263 -3.63 -4.87 0.98
C HIS A 263 -3.61 -3.86 2.14
N LYS A 264 -4.44 -2.83 2.08
CA LYS A 264 -4.69 -1.87 3.17
C LYS A 264 -6.13 -2.04 3.67
N THR A 265 -7.09 -1.40 3.03
CA THR A 265 -8.50 -1.36 3.45
C THR A 265 -9.16 -2.75 3.53
N PHE A 266 -8.84 -3.67 2.62
CA PHE A 266 -9.47 -4.99 2.55
C PHE A 266 -8.66 -6.10 3.21
N SER A 267 -7.71 -5.75 4.07
CA SER A 267 -7.02 -6.67 4.97
C SER A 267 -6.39 -7.87 4.25
N THR A 268 -5.71 -7.63 3.13
CA THR A 268 -4.92 -8.65 2.45
C THR A 268 -3.44 -8.48 2.77
N PRO A 269 -2.59 -9.52 2.66
CA PRO A 269 -1.18 -9.42 3.01
C PRO A 269 -0.43 -8.38 2.16
N HIS A 270 0.51 -7.64 2.77
CA HIS A 270 1.49 -6.81 2.05
C HIS A 270 2.56 -7.65 1.35
N GLY A 271 2.87 -8.82 1.88
CA GLY A 271 3.68 -9.85 1.25
C GLY A 271 5.18 -9.56 1.13
N GLY A 272 5.71 -8.57 1.87
CA GLY A 272 7.15 -8.29 1.88
C GLY A 272 7.72 -7.86 0.51
N GLY A 273 7.04 -6.95 -0.18
CA GLY A 273 7.41 -6.47 -1.51
C GLY A 273 6.51 -7.02 -2.64
N GLY A 274 5.35 -7.41 -2.31
CA GLY A 274 4.25 -8.05 -3.04
C GLY A 274 3.64 -9.10 -2.13
N PRO A 275 2.68 -9.91 -2.51
CA PRO A 275 1.67 -9.65 -3.50
C PRO A 275 0.67 -8.60 -3.03
N GLY A 276 0.20 -7.76 -3.93
CA GLY A 276 -0.83 -6.76 -3.67
C GLY A 276 -1.96 -6.84 -4.71
N ALA A 277 -2.87 -5.89 -4.67
CA ALA A 277 -3.83 -5.61 -5.73
C ALA A 277 -4.21 -4.14 -5.68
N GLY A 278 -4.44 -3.55 -6.84
CA GLY A 278 -4.78 -2.14 -7.00
C GLY A 278 -5.97 -1.93 -7.95
N PRO A 279 -7.16 -2.48 -7.66
CA PRO A 279 -8.34 -2.21 -8.47
C PRO A 279 -8.52 -0.72 -8.74
N VAL A 280 -9.07 -0.41 -9.92
CA VAL A 280 -9.40 0.95 -10.31
C VAL A 280 -10.89 1.08 -10.54
N GLY A 281 -11.49 2.11 -9.94
CA GLY A 281 -12.87 2.49 -10.14
C GLY A 281 -12.97 3.82 -10.87
N VAL A 282 -14.00 4.02 -11.69
CA VAL A 282 -14.15 5.21 -12.50
C VAL A 282 -15.57 5.72 -12.57
N SER A 283 -15.70 7.05 -12.81
CA SER A 283 -16.94 7.69 -13.20
C SER A 283 -17.34 7.25 -14.62
N LYS A 284 -18.57 7.57 -15.02
CA LYS A 284 -19.11 7.27 -16.35
C LYS A 284 -18.22 7.81 -17.49
N ARG A 285 -17.54 8.93 -17.28
CA ARG A 285 -16.65 9.54 -18.30
C ARG A 285 -15.48 8.63 -18.66
N LEU A 286 -14.92 7.93 -17.69
CA LEU A 286 -13.72 7.10 -17.84
C LEU A 286 -14.04 5.61 -18.04
N GLU A 287 -15.29 5.21 -17.91
CA GLU A 287 -15.70 3.80 -18.04
C GLU A 287 -15.22 3.13 -19.33
N PRO A 288 -15.24 3.78 -20.51
CA PRO A 288 -14.76 3.18 -21.75
C PRO A 288 -13.27 2.79 -21.74
N TYR A 289 -12.47 3.49 -20.94
CA TYR A 289 -11.02 3.36 -20.90
C TYR A 289 -10.50 2.35 -19.88
N LEU A 290 -11.38 1.76 -19.06
CA LEU A 290 -11.00 0.79 -18.01
C LEU A 290 -10.09 -0.31 -18.54
N PRO A 291 -9.03 -0.68 -17.78
CA PRO A 291 -8.16 -1.79 -18.16
C PRO A 291 -8.91 -3.14 -18.13
N VAL A 292 -8.49 -4.03 -19.00
CA VAL A 292 -9.07 -5.37 -19.17
C VAL A 292 -8.06 -6.46 -18.75
N PRO A 293 -8.51 -7.70 -18.45
CA PRO A 293 -9.90 -8.17 -18.52
C PRO A 293 -10.76 -7.68 -17.35
N MET A 294 -12.06 -7.57 -17.58
CA MET A 294 -13.10 -7.33 -16.58
C MET A 294 -14.11 -8.47 -16.60
N VAL A 295 -14.81 -8.71 -15.51
CA VAL A 295 -15.88 -9.69 -15.49
C VAL A 295 -17.22 -9.01 -15.74
N THR A 296 -18.04 -9.60 -16.61
CA THR A 296 -19.42 -9.22 -16.84
C THR A 296 -20.33 -10.42 -16.64
N ARG A 297 -21.60 -10.16 -16.33
CA ARG A 297 -22.66 -11.17 -16.24
C ARG A 297 -23.64 -10.95 -17.37
N VAL A 298 -23.90 -12.00 -18.12
CA VAL A 298 -24.95 -12.05 -19.17
C VAL A 298 -25.84 -13.20 -18.78
N ASP A 299 -27.11 -12.94 -18.56
CA ASP A 299 -28.06 -13.89 -17.97
C ASP A 299 -27.53 -14.47 -16.68
N ASP A 300 -27.30 -15.77 -16.58
CA ASP A 300 -26.74 -16.44 -15.39
C ASP A 300 -25.27 -16.88 -15.56
N GLU A 301 -24.60 -16.44 -16.63
CA GLU A 301 -23.21 -16.78 -16.91
C GLU A 301 -22.27 -15.58 -16.77
N TYR A 302 -21.05 -15.86 -16.33
CA TYR A 302 -19.98 -14.86 -16.17
C TYR A 302 -18.98 -14.97 -17.32
N HIS A 303 -18.67 -13.84 -17.94
CA HIS A 303 -17.78 -13.73 -19.09
C HIS A 303 -16.67 -12.71 -18.86
N LEU A 304 -15.57 -12.84 -19.62
CA LEU A 304 -14.48 -11.87 -19.61
C LEU A 304 -14.64 -10.87 -20.76
N LEU A 305 -14.70 -9.60 -20.42
CA LEU A 305 -14.49 -8.50 -21.36
C LEU A 305 -12.99 -8.36 -21.61
N THR A 306 -12.60 -8.33 -22.87
CA THR A 306 -11.19 -8.22 -23.30
C THR A 306 -10.99 -7.00 -24.18
N ALA A 307 -9.76 -6.72 -24.60
CA ALA A 307 -9.45 -5.61 -25.50
C ALA A 307 -10.20 -5.72 -26.86
N ARG A 308 -10.62 -6.93 -27.27
CA ARG A 308 -11.44 -7.12 -28.48
C ARG A 308 -12.86 -6.58 -28.33
N SER A 309 -13.43 -6.66 -27.12
CA SER A 309 -14.79 -6.18 -26.82
C SER A 309 -14.82 -4.74 -26.31
N ARG A 310 -13.66 -4.18 -25.94
CA ARG A 310 -13.53 -2.81 -25.38
C ARG A 310 -12.40 -2.06 -26.08
N GLN A 311 -12.70 -1.52 -27.24
CA GLN A 311 -11.70 -0.91 -28.13
C GLN A 311 -11.06 0.38 -27.59
N GLN A 312 -11.75 1.11 -26.72
CA GLN A 312 -11.23 2.33 -26.09
C GLN A 312 -10.44 2.05 -24.79
N SER A 313 -10.46 0.81 -24.29
CA SER A 313 -9.70 0.42 -23.10
C SER A 313 -8.22 0.73 -23.26
N ILE A 314 -7.55 1.17 -22.16
CA ILE A 314 -6.08 1.28 -22.11
C ILE A 314 -5.37 -0.08 -22.26
N GLY A 315 -6.12 -1.17 -22.37
CA GLY A 315 -5.61 -2.51 -22.58
C GLY A 315 -5.32 -3.30 -21.31
N PRO A 316 -4.63 -4.44 -21.44
CA PRO A 316 -4.27 -5.27 -20.30
C PRO A 316 -3.11 -4.65 -19.51
N MET A 317 -3.22 -4.66 -18.17
CA MET A 317 -2.18 -4.18 -17.26
C MET A 317 -1.15 -5.25 -16.89
N SER A 318 -1.52 -6.52 -17.06
CA SER A 318 -0.69 -7.69 -16.77
C SER A 318 -1.11 -8.86 -17.65
N ALA A 319 -0.41 -10.00 -17.52
CA ALA A 319 -0.72 -11.20 -18.28
C ALA A 319 -2.09 -11.81 -17.94
N PHE A 320 -2.62 -11.51 -16.75
CA PHE A 320 -3.86 -12.08 -16.23
C PHE A 320 -4.75 -10.99 -15.61
N MET A 321 -5.91 -11.42 -15.07
CA MET A 321 -6.84 -10.56 -14.36
C MET A 321 -6.38 -10.35 -12.90
N GLY A 322 -5.43 -9.46 -12.67
CA GLY A 322 -4.96 -9.09 -11.34
C GLY A 322 -4.34 -10.25 -10.53
N ASN A 323 -4.18 -10.04 -9.24
CA ASN A 323 -3.68 -11.05 -8.32
C ASN A 323 -4.84 -11.87 -7.73
N ALA A 324 -5.17 -13.00 -8.36
CA ALA A 324 -6.32 -13.82 -8.03
C ALA A 324 -6.40 -14.18 -6.53
N GLY A 325 -5.28 -14.58 -5.92
CA GLY A 325 -5.27 -14.97 -4.51
C GLY A 325 -5.55 -13.80 -3.56
N VAL A 326 -5.10 -12.60 -3.89
CA VAL A 326 -5.39 -11.38 -3.11
C VAL A 326 -6.83 -10.95 -3.33
N LEU A 327 -7.33 -11.00 -4.56
CA LEU A 327 -8.72 -10.65 -4.87
C LEU A 327 -9.72 -11.54 -4.12
N ILE A 328 -9.47 -12.84 -4.07
CA ILE A 328 -10.32 -13.77 -3.28
C ILE A 328 -10.25 -13.44 -1.78
N ARG A 329 -9.08 -13.15 -1.23
CA ARG A 329 -8.98 -12.75 0.19
C ARG A 329 -9.78 -11.49 0.48
N ALA A 330 -9.70 -10.48 -0.37
CA ALA A 330 -10.47 -9.24 -0.24
C ALA A 330 -11.98 -9.49 -0.35
N TYR A 331 -12.39 -10.36 -1.28
CA TYR A 331 -13.78 -10.77 -1.42
C TYR A 331 -14.30 -11.46 -0.14
N VAL A 332 -13.54 -12.43 0.38
CA VAL A 332 -13.90 -13.13 1.62
C VAL A 332 -13.98 -12.15 2.79
N TYR A 333 -13.02 -11.23 2.92
CA TYR A 333 -13.04 -10.19 3.95
C TYR A 333 -14.30 -9.34 3.89
N ALA A 334 -14.65 -8.82 2.71
CA ALA A 334 -15.83 -8.01 2.53
C ALA A 334 -17.12 -8.79 2.86
N ARG A 335 -17.21 -10.06 2.42
CA ARG A 335 -18.37 -10.93 2.71
C ARG A 335 -18.48 -11.31 4.18
N MET A 336 -17.35 -11.52 4.85
CA MET A 336 -17.29 -11.84 6.29
C MET A 336 -17.73 -10.67 7.16
N LEU A 337 -17.34 -9.46 6.82
CA LEU A 337 -17.73 -8.26 7.54
C LEU A 337 -19.18 -7.84 7.23
N GLY A 338 -19.61 -8.01 5.99
CA GLY A 338 -20.86 -7.49 5.51
C GLY A 338 -20.95 -5.97 5.60
N ARG A 339 -22.12 -5.41 5.30
CA ARG A 339 -22.33 -3.94 5.29
C ARG A 339 -22.05 -3.30 6.64
N GLU A 340 -22.52 -3.90 7.71
CA GLU A 340 -22.37 -3.37 9.06
C GLU A 340 -20.91 -3.37 9.52
N GLY A 341 -20.22 -4.51 9.35
CA GLY A 341 -18.81 -4.63 9.73
C GLY A 341 -17.91 -3.69 8.94
N MET A 342 -18.17 -3.51 7.63
CA MET A 342 -17.39 -2.58 6.81
C MET A 342 -17.58 -1.12 7.24
N ASN A 343 -18.78 -0.72 7.67
CA ASN A 343 -18.99 0.62 8.25
C ASN A 343 -18.20 0.82 9.54
N ARG A 344 -18.10 -0.23 10.38
CA ARG A 344 -17.36 -0.17 11.64
C ARG A 344 -15.85 -0.06 11.45
N VAL A 345 -15.31 -0.52 10.33
CA VAL A 345 -13.88 -0.36 10.03
C VAL A 345 -13.46 1.10 10.12
N GLY A 346 -14.13 2.00 9.40
CA GLY A 346 -13.83 3.44 9.44
C GLY A 346 -14.11 4.07 10.82
N GLU A 347 -15.13 3.61 11.52
CA GLU A 347 -15.47 4.09 12.88
C GLU A 347 -14.37 3.79 13.88
N TYR A 348 -13.95 2.53 13.96
CA TYR A 348 -12.91 2.12 14.92
C TYR A 348 -11.53 2.61 14.51
N ALA A 349 -11.20 2.67 13.22
CA ALA A 349 -9.95 3.25 12.77
C ALA A 349 -9.82 4.72 13.23
N THR A 350 -10.89 5.50 13.05
CA THR A 350 -10.95 6.90 13.48
C THR A 350 -10.95 7.03 15.01
N LEU A 351 -11.67 6.15 15.71
CA LEU A 351 -11.70 6.14 17.18
C LEU A 351 -10.31 5.88 17.76
N ASN A 352 -9.65 4.82 17.30
CA ASN A 352 -8.32 4.44 17.79
C ASN A 352 -7.28 5.53 17.51
N ALA A 353 -7.30 6.13 16.31
CA ALA A 353 -6.38 7.22 15.96
C ALA A 353 -6.60 8.44 16.87
N ASN A 354 -7.84 8.89 17.07
CA ASN A 354 -8.11 10.05 17.92
C ASN A 354 -7.83 9.77 19.40
N TYR A 355 -8.11 8.53 19.88
CA TYR A 355 -7.76 8.12 21.22
C TYR A 355 -6.24 8.20 21.45
N LEU A 356 -5.46 7.54 20.60
CA LEU A 356 -4.00 7.51 20.71
C LEU A 356 -3.40 8.91 20.57
N MET A 357 -3.89 9.71 19.61
CA MET A 357 -3.48 11.10 19.42
C MET A 357 -3.70 11.94 20.69
N ALA A 358 -4.86 11.81 21.33
CA ALA A 358 -5.21 12.56 22.53
C ALA A 358 -4.32 12.13 23.73
N GLU A 359 -4.04 10.85 23.89
CA GLU A 359 -3.19 10.35 24.98
C GLU A 359 -1.74 10.76 24.80
N LEU A 360 -1.20 10.75 23.56
CA LEU A 360 0.14 11.25 23.27
C LEU A 360 0.24 12.78 23.50
N ALA A 361 -0.78 13.54 23.11
CA ALA A 361 -0.83 14.98 23.40
C ALA A 361 -0.83 15.27 24.93
N LYS A 362 -1.60 14.53 25.72
CA LYS A 362 -1.59 14.60 27.20
C LYS A 362 -0.23 14.22 27.77
N ALA A 363 0.49 13.32 27.10
CA ALA A 363 1.85 12.93 27.48
C ALA A 363 2.91 13.98 27.11
N GLY A 364 2.54 15.09 26.48
CA GLY A 364 3.40 16.21 26.14
C GLY A 364 4.04 16.14 24.75
N PHE A 365 3.61 15.22 23.90
CA PHE A 365 4.05 15.18 22.51
C PHE A 365 3.31 16.23 21.65
N GLU A 366 4.06 16.93 20.81
CA GLU A 366 3.53 17.95 19.91
C GLU A 366 2.84 17.32 18.70
N LEU A 367 1.59 17.72 18.44
CA LEU A 367 0.84 17.32 17.26
C LEU A 367 1.09 18.29 16.11
N ALA A 368 1.23 17.78 14.88
CA ALA A 368 1.40 18.65 13.72
C ALA A 368 0.17 19.52 13.45
N TYR A 369 -1.02 18.97 13.66
CA TYR A 369 -2.29 19.66 13.43
C TYR A 369 -3.20 19.58 14.67
N PRO A 370 -2.89 20.31 15.75
CA PRO A 370 -3.59 20.18 17.04
C PRO A 370 -5.04 20.63 17.00
N GLY A 371 -5.42 21.50 16.04
CA GLY A 371 -6.80 21.97 15.81
C GLY A 371 -7.67 21.01 15.00
N ARG A 372 -7.10 19.92 14.47
CA ARG A 372 -7.81 18.97 13.60
C ARG A 372 -8.00 17.61 14.31
N ARG A 373 -9.14 16.99 14.03
CA ARG A 373 -9.32 15.57 14.37
C ARG A 373 -8.60 14.70 13.36
N ALA A 374 -7.96 13.66 13.85
CA ALA A 374 -7.42 12.62 13.01
C ALA A 374 -8.53 11.88 12.25
N THR A 375 -8.22 11.40 11.08
CA THR A 375 -9.03 10.38 10.42
C THR A 375 -8.60 8.99 10.94
N HIS A 376 -7.78 8.24 10.24
CA HIS A 376 -7.27 6.94 10.68
C HIS A 376 -5.81 6.99 11.14
N GLU A 377 -5.14 8.08 10.88
CA GLU A 377 -3.73 8.34 11.20
C GLU A 377 -3.54 9.80 11.62
N PHE A 378 -2.42 10.09 12.27
CA PHE A 378 -2.04 11.43 12.72
C PHE A 378 -0.54 11.58 12.83
N ILE A 379 -0.05 12.81 12.96
CA ILE A 379 1.36 13.11 13.01
C ILE A 379 1.74 13.71 14.36
N VAL A 380 2.76 13.12 15.00
CA VAL A 380 3.52 13.69 16.11
C VAL A 380 4.83 14.23 15.57
N THR A 381 5.26 15.44 16.00
CA THR A 381 6.58 15.97 15.67
C THR A 381 7.49 15.93 16.89
N LEU A 382 8.72 15.47 16.68
CA LEU A 382 9.79 15.45 17.71
C LEU A 382 10.78 16.59 17.53
N LYS A 383 10.38 17.67 16.85
CA LYS A 383 11.21 18.85 16.60
C LYS A 383 11.76 19.47 17.89
N LYS A 384 10.95 19.47 18.97
CA LYS A 384 11.38 19.96 20.28
C LYS A 384 12.46 19.06 20.87
N GLN A 385 12.27 17.74 20.87
CA GLN A 385 13.22 16.76 21.39
C GLN A 385 14.55 16.83 20.63
N THR A 386 14.48 16.96 19.32
CA THR A 386 15.69 17.11 18.48
C THR A 386 16.45 18.38 18.83
N LYS A 387 15.75 19.51 19.00
CA LYS A 387 16.38 20.80 19.30
C LYS A 387 16.96 20.87 20.72
N GLU A 388 16.22 20.39 21.72
CA GLU A 388 16.57 20.58 23.15
C GLU A 388 17.43 19.43 23.68
N LEU A 389 17.20 18.19 23.23
CA LEU A 389 17.87 17.00 23.76
C LEU A 389 18.87 16.38 22.77
N GLY A 390 18.85 16.81 21.51
CA GLY A 390 19.67 16.24 20.45
C GLY A 390 19.28 14.79 20.11
N VAL A 391 18.04 14.39 20.41
CA VAL A 391 17.48 13.06 20.13
C VAL A 391 16.44 13.22 19.03
N ASN A 392 16.69 12.62 17.87
CA ASN A 392 15.87 12.80 16.67
C ASN A 392 14.78 11.71 16.52
N THR A 393 13.94 11.86 15.54
CA THR A 393 12.84 10.93 15.24
C THR A 393 13.33 9.50 15.00
N MET A 394 14.46 9.32 14.28
CA MET A 394 15.01 7.99 14.05
C MET A 394 15.50 7.34 15.35
N ASP A 395 15.99 8.12 16.32
CA ASP A 395 16.41 7.60 17.62
C ASP A 395 15.22 7.04 18.39
N PHE A 396 14.10 7.77 18.45
CA PHE A 396 12.84 7.29 19.01
C PHE A 396 12.33 6.02 18.29
N ALA A 397 12.32 6.04 16.98
CA ALA A 397 11.89 4.92 16.16
C ALA A 397 12.70 3.64 16.45
N LYS A 398 14.03 3.76 16.55
CA LYS A 398 14.90 2.63 16.90
C LYS A 398 14.73 2.17 18.33
N ARG A 399 14.46 3.09 19.25
CA ARG A 399 14.23 2.74 20.66
C ARG A 399 12.89 2.03 20.88
N LEU A 400 11.85 2.38 20.13
CA LEU A 400 10.56 1.66 20.13
C LEU A 400 10.74 0.15 19.84
N LEU A 401 11.65 -0.21 18.93
CA LEU A 401 11.93 -1.61 18.60
C LEU A 401 12.44 -2.39 19.82
N ASP A 402 13.23 -1.77 20.71
CA ASP A 402 13.70 -2.42 21.95
C ASP A 402 12.58 -2.70 22.95
N TYR A 403 11.49 -1.93 22.86
CA TYR A 403 10.26 -2.13 23.63
C TYR A 403 9.22 -3.00 22.93
N ASN A 404 9.63 -3.68 21.87
CA ASN A 404 8.79 -4.61 21.11
C ASN A 404 7.61 -3.95 20.37
N PHE A 405 7.71 -2.66 20.04
CA PHE A 405 6.80 -1.96 19.14
C PHE A 405 7.49 -1.69 17.80
N HIS A 406 6.79 -1.95 16.70
CA HIS A 406 7.31 -1.50 15.42
C HIS A 406 7.28 0.03 15.36
N ALA A 407 8.29 0.63 14.73
CA ALA A 407 8.35 2.07 14.59
C ALA A 407 7.21 2.58 13.67
N PRO A 408 6.61 3.74 13.98
CA PRO A 408 5.79 4.48 13.03
C PRO A 408 6.58 4.90 11.79
N THR A 409 5.92 5.43 10.77
CA THR A 409 6.59 6.01 9.61
C THR A 409 7.33 7.27 10.02
N THR A 410 8.63 7.33 9.72
CA THR A 410 9.52 8.43 10.06
C THR A 410 9.74 9.35 8.85
N TYR A 411 9.87 10.67 9.10
CA TYR A 411 10.21 11.66 8.07
C TYR A 411 9.26 11.71 6.86
N PHE A 412 8.04 11.26 7.04
CA PHE A 412 6.99 11.36 6.05
C PHE A 412 5.67 11.72 6.74
N PRO A 413 4.88 12.67 6.19
CA PRO A 413 5.16 13.50 5.01
C PRO A 413 6.26 14.56 5.26
N LEU A 414 6.96 14.96 4.19
CA LEU A 414 8.13 15.86 4.27
C LEU A 414 7.78 17.27 4.78
N LEU A 415 6.52 17.66 4.72
CA LEU A 415 6.03 18.95 5.22
C LEU A 415 6.22 19.12 6.73
N VAL A 416 6.26 18.04 7.49
CA VAL A 416 6.39 18.09 8.94
C VAL A 416 7.79 17.61 9.35
N PRO A 417 8.64 18.50 9.86
CA PRO A 417 9.98 18.10 10.30
C PRO A 417 9.92 17.17 11.53
N GLU A 418 10.87 16.25 11.62
CA GLU A 418 11.00 15.30 12.73
C GLU A 418 9.68 14.59 13.06
N CYS A 419 8.99 14.09 12.06
CA CYS A 419 7.66 13.52 12.22
C CYS A 419 7.66 11.99 12.40
N LEU A 420 6.69 11.56 13.20
CA LEU A 420 6.18 10.20 13.28
C LEU A 420 4.73 10.20 12.78
N LEU A 421 4.48 9.55 11.66
CA LEU A 421 3.12 9.32 11.16
C LEU A 421 2.62 7.99 11.74
N ILE A 422 1.55 8.05 12.51
CA ILE A 422 1.05 6.96 13.34
C ILE A 422 -0.35 6.54 12.88
N GLU A 423 -0.49 5.27 12.51
CA GLU A 423 -1.77 4.66 12.14
C GLU A 423 -2.00 3.40 13.01
N PRO A 424 -2.88 3.45 14.03
CA PRO A 424 -3.12 2.30 14.90
C PRO A 424 -3.97 1.22 14.26
N THR A 425 -4.77 1.53 13.25
CA THR A 425 -5.82 0.71 12.64
C THR A 425 -7.00 0.40 13.57
N GLU A 426 -8.07 -0.19 13.01
CA GLU A 426 -9.25 -0.63 13.76
C GLU A 426 -9.04 -1.96 14.49
N THR A 427 -7.97 -2.68 14.19
CA THR A 427 -7.76 -4.04 14.72
C THR A 427 -7.03 -4.07 16.05
N GLU A 428 -6.44 -2.94 16.47
CA GLU A 428 -5.70 -2.87 17.72
C GLU A 428 -6.62 -2.71 18.94
N ALA A 429 -6.27 -3.40 20.01
CA ALA A 429 -6.95 -3.29 21.29
C ALA A 429 -6.48 -2.03 22.05
N LYS A 430 -7.34 -1.53 22.94
CA LYS A 430 -7.03 -0.35 23.76
C LYS A 430 -5.74 -0.54 24.59
N GLU A 431 -5.53 -1.74 25.11
CA GLU A 431 -4.37 -2.10 25.93
C GLU A 431 -3.04 -1.94 25.15
N GLU A 432 -3.04 -2.27 23.86
CA GLU A 432 -1.86 -2.06 23.00
C GLU A 432 -1.61 -0.57 22.75
N LEU A 433 -2.67 0.21 22.56
CA LEU A 433 -2.55 1.67 22.41
C LEU A 433 -2.03 2.32 23.70
N ASP A 434 -2.55 1.91 24.86
CA ASP A 434 -2.07 2.39 26.17
C ASP A 434 -0.60 2.01 26.39
N GLY A 435 -0.21 0.78 26.06
CA GLY A 435 1.16 0.30 26.12
C GLY A 435 2.12 1.14 25.27
N PHE A 436 1.69 1.48 24.05
CA PHE A 436 2.48 2.37 23.18
C PHE A 436 2.68 3.76 23.77
N VAL A 437 1.65 4.36 24.38
CA VAL A 437 1.75 5.65 25.06
C VAL A 437 2.74 5.59 26.23
N GLU A 438 2.68 4.53 27.05
CA GLU A 438 3.61 4.37 28.18
C GLU A 438 5.07 4.20 27.70
N VAL A 439 5.30 3.47 26.62
CA VAL A 439 6.63 3.33 26.03
C VAL A 439 7.12 4.66 25.45
N MET A 440 6.29 5.42 24.75
CA MET A 440 6.66 6.76 24.28
C MET A 440 7.05 7.69 25.43
N LYS A 441 6.30 7.68 26.54
CA LYS A 441 6.67 8.42 27.79
C LYS A 441 7.99 7.93 28.36
N GLN A 442 8.25 6.62 28.35
CA GLN A 442 9.50 6.05 28.85
C GLN A 442 10.69 6.52 28.01
N ILE A 443 10.57 6.47 26.67
CA ILE A 443 11.62 6.95 25.75
C ILE A 443 11.85 8.44 25.94
N GLN A 444 10.81 9.23 26.17
CA GLN A 444 10.94 10.66 26.47
C GLN A 444 11.76 10.89 27.75
N ARG A 445 11.47 10.16 28.83
CA ARG A 445 12.27 10.23 30.09
C ARG A 445 13.72 9.82 29.84
N GLU A 446 13.98 8.76 29.10
CA GLU A 446 15.33 8.34 28.73
C GLU A 446 16.05 9.42 27.92
N ALA A 447 15.36 10.06 26.98
CA ALA A 447 15.91 11.15 26.17
C ALA A 447 16.32 12.35 27.04
N GLU A 448 15.60 12.63 28.14
CA GLU A 448 15.88 13.71 29.11
C GLU A 448 17.01 13.36 30.07
N THR A 449 17.09 12.10 30.50
CA THR A 449 18.04 11.70 31.57
C THR A 449 19.29 10.98 31.05
N GLU A 450 19.13 10.20 29.97
CA GLU A 450 20.18 9.34 29.41
C GLU A 450 20.11 9.33 27.86
N PRO A 451 20.28 10.46 27.17
CA PRO A 451 20.06 10.59 25.72
C PRO A 451 20.90 9.61 24.89
N ASP A 452 22.08 9.23 25.37
CA ASP A 452 22.94 8.28 24.67
C ASP A 452 22.33 6.86 24.62
N THR A 453 21.50 6.50 25.59
CA THR A 453 20.74 5.26 25.59
C THR A 453 19.76 5.23 24.40
N VAL A 454 19.05 6.33 24.14
CA VAL A 454 18.12 6.43 23.00
C VAL A 454 18.88 6.47 21.68
N LYS A 455 19.96 7.25 21.60
CA LYS A 455 20.80 7.35 20.39
C LYS A 455 21.50 6.03 20.02
N GLY A 456 21.86 5.22 21.01
CA GLY A 456 22.50 3.91 20.80
C GLY A 456 21.57 2.78 20.39
N ALA A 457 20.24 2.97 20.48
CA ALA A 457 19.26 1.95 20.13
C ALA A 457 19.31 1.56 18.63
N PRO A 458 18.89 0.33 18.26
CA PRO A 458 18.31 -0.72 19.09
C PRO A 458 19.38 -1.59 19.78
N TYR A 459 19.03 -2.19 20.93
CA TYR A 459 19.91 -3.08 21.70
C TYR A 459 19.51 -4.54 21.62
N THR A 460 18.21 -4.82 21.53
CA THR A 460 17.63 -6.17 21.61
C THR A 460 17.50 -6.86 20.26
N LEU A 461 17.70 -6.13 19.15
CA LEU A 461 17.57 -6.68 17.82
C LEU A 461 18.89 -7.32 17.33
N PRO A 462 18.81 -8.30 16.38
CA PRO A 462 19.98 -8.93 15.81
C PRO A 462 20.86 -7.99 14.99
N VAL A 463 20.31 -6.86 14.53
CA VAL A 463 21.02 -5.82 13.78
C VAL A 463 20.90 -4.49 14.52
N ARG A 464 22.04 -3.81 14.70
CA ARG A 464 22.14 -2.48 15.33
C ARG A 464 21.89 -1.37 14.29
N ARG A 465 22.37 -0.16 14.53
CA ARG A 465 22.34 0.94 13.56
C ARG A 465 22.99 0.52 12.25
N LEU A 466 22.34 0.81 11.16
CA LEU A 466 22.82 0.55 9.81
C LEU A 466 23.56 1.78 9.27
N ASP A 467 24.52 1.54 8.41
CA ASP A 467 25.13 2.58 7.58
C ASP A 467 24.26 2.80 6.34
N ASP A 468 23.26 3.68 6.49
CA ASP A 468 22.27 3.96 5.42
C ASP A 468 22.93 4.62 4.18
N VAL A 469 24.02 5.38 4.40
CA VAL A 469 24.77 6.01 3.30
C VAL A 469 25.49 4.98 2.48
N LYS A 470 26.19 4.03 3.12
CA LYS A 470 26.85 2.92 2.44
C LYS A 470 25.82 2.03 1.74
N ALA A 471 24.73 1.69 2.41
CA ALA A 471 23.65 0.89 1.82
C ALA A 471 23.06 1.51 0.55
N ALA A 472 22.97 2.85 0.48
CA ALA A 472 22.46 3.55 -0.68
C ALA A 472 23.50 3.72 -1.82
N LYS A 473 24.78 3.93 -1.48
CA LYS A 473 25.83 4.29 -2.45
C LYS A 473 26.70 3.12 -2.88
N GLU A 474 26.87 2.12 -2.03
CA GLU A 474 27.78 0.98 -2.23
C GLU A 474 27.02 -0.33 -2.08
N LEU A 475 25.97 -0.50 -2.90
CA LEU A 475 25.09 -1.65 -2.82
C LEU A 475 25.83 -2.95 -3.23
N ASP A 476 26.16 -3.78 -2.23
CA ASP A 476 26.70 -5.13 -2.43
C ASP A 476 25.73 -6.18 -1.88
N LEU A 477 24.97 -6.79 -2.79
CA LEU A 477 23.94 -7.81 -2.49
C LEU A 477 24.38 -9.23 -2.89
N VAL A 478 25.62 -9.39 -3.37
CA VAL A 478 26.12 -10.69 -3.85
C VAL A 478 26.92 -11.38 -2.76
N TRP A 479 26.43 -12.55 -2.33
CA TRP A 479 27.24 -13.40 -1.44
C TRP A 479 28.48 -13.92 -2.19
N GLN A 480 29.64 -13.74 -1.59
CA GLN A 480 30.93 -14.27 -2.06
C GLN A 480 31.43 -15.31 -1.05
N GLN A 481 31.86 -16.45 -1.57
CA GLN A 481 32.51 -17.45 -0.75
C GLN A 481 33.89 -16.93 -0.36
N SER A 482 34.10 -16.70 0.94
CA SER A 482 35.41 -16.37 1.52
C SER A 482 36.37 -17.56 1.45
#